data_610438280398439388a3bdf82e5be71d
#
_entry.id   610438280398439388a3bdf82e5be71d
#
_cell.length_a   1.000
_cell.length_b   1.000
_cell.length_c   1.000
_cell.angle_alpha   90.00
_cell.angle_beta   90.00
_cell.angle_gamma   90.00
#
_symmetry.space_group_name_H-M   'P 1'
#
loop_
_entity.id
_entity.type
_entity.pdbx_description
1 polymer ?
#
loop_
_entity_poly.entity_id
_entity_poly.type
_entity_poly.pdbx_seq_one_letter_code
_entity_poly.pdbx_strand_id
1 'polypeptide(L)'
;MFTNGSKEHVKNITTHLGIDDQFDGVFDIVDAEYSPKPAAKAFDLMIKKFQIVPTETLYIEDIAKNLSIGKERGAKTVWLINDEYWGKKESEQEYIDYKIENLSLFLKEIRLLKNS
;
A
#
# COMPACT_ATOMS: atom_id res chain seq x y z
N MET A 1 -4.45 2.18 -5.71
CA MET A 1 -3.52 1.00 -5.58
C MET A 1 -2.12 1.41 -6.02
N PHE A 2 -1.14 1.06 -5.21
CA PHE A 2 0.28 1.32 -5.49
C PHE A 2 0.99 -0.01 -5.73
N THR A 3 1.46 -0.26 -6.94
CA THR A 3 1.99 -1.57 -7.34
C THR A 3 3.30 -1.45 -8.13
N ASN A 4 4.16 -2.46 -8.01
CA ASN A 4 5.34 -2.62 -8.86
C ASN A 4 5.00 -3.30 -10.21
N GLY A 5 3.77 -3.78 -10.37
CA GLY A 5 3.30 -4.36 -11.62
C GLY A 5 2.84 -3.29 -12.61
N SER A 6 2.33 -3.72 -13.77
CA SER A 6 1.77 -2.82 -14.78
C SER A 6 0.28 -2.59 -14.54
N LYS A 7 -0.26 -1.47 -15.08
CA LYS A 7 -1.71 -1.20 -15.03
C LYS A 7 -2.51 -2.30 -15.72
N GLU A 8 -1.99 -2.85 -16.80
CA GLU A 8 -2.63 -3.95 -17.52
C GLU A 8 -2.74 -5.19 -16.64
N HIS A 9 -1.68 -5.54 -15.94
CA HIS A 9 -1.67 -6.67 -15.00
C HIS A 9 -2.68 -6.48 -13.88
N VAL A 10 -2.69 -5.28 -13.26
CA VAL A 10 -3.66 -4.93 -12.21
C VAL A 10 -5.08 -5.03 -12.73
N LYS A 11 -5.36 -4.48 -13.91
CA LYS A 11 -6.68 -4.51 -14.53
C LYS A 11 -7.15 -5.95 -14.75
N ASN A 12 -6.28 -6.81 -15.26
CA ASN A 12 -6.63 -8.21 -15.50
C ASN A 12 -6.99 -8.93 -14.20
N ILE A 13 -6.20 -8.73 -13.14
CA ILE A 13 -6.45 -9.36 -11.84
C ILE A 13 -7.72 -8.80 -11.19
N THR A 14 -7.86 -7.48 -11.12
CA THR A 14 -8.99 -6.85 -10.43
C THR A 14 -10.31 -7.09 -11.16
N THR A 15 -10.28 -7.13 -12.49
CA THR A 15 -11.47 -7.47 -13.28
C THR A 15 -11.88 -8.91 -13.03
N HIS A 16 -10.93 -9.84 -13.02
CA HIS A 16 -11.20 -11.25 -12.74
C HIS A 16 -11.81 -11.43 -11.35
N LEU A 17 -11.35 -10.66 -10.36
CA LEU A 17 -11.88 -10.71 -8.99
C LEU A 17 -13.15 -9.87 -8.80
N GLY A 18 -13.54 -9.07 -9.79
CA GLY A 18 -14.73 -8.23 -9.71
C GLY A 18 -14.58 -7.01 -8.80
N ILE A 19 -13.36 -6.53 -8.59
CA ILE A 19 -13.07 -5.41 -7.68
C ILE A 19 -12.42 -4.21 -8.37
N ASP A 20 -12.38 -4.20 -9.69
CA ASP A 20 -11.71 -3.13 -10.46
C ASP A 20 -12.31 -1.74 -10.22
N ASP A 21 -13.59 -1.67 -9.87
CA ASP A 21 -14.28 -0.42 -9.56
C ASP A 21 -14.10 0.05 -8.10
N GLN A 22 -13.37 -0.72 -7.28
CA GLN A 22 -13.17 -0.40 -5.87
C GLN A 22 -11.97 0.53 -5.60
N PHE A 23 -11.22 0.89 -6.65
CA PHE A 23 -10.03 1.71 -6.52
C PHE A 23 -10.21 3.06 -7.22
N ASP A 24 -9.82 4.14 -6.53
CA ASP A 24 -9.87 5.49 -7.09
C ASP A 24 -8.77 5.73 -8.13
N GLY A 25 -7.70 4.97 -8.07
CA GLY A 25 -6.61 5.07 -9.03
C GLY A 25 -5.56 3.98 -8.85
N VAL A 26 -4.70 3.87 -9.85
CA VAL A 26 -3.59 2.92 -9.86
C VAL A 26 -2.32 3.67 -10.21
N PHE A 27 -1.28 3.49 -9.35
CA PHE A 27 0.07 3.97 -9.62
C PHE A 27 0.93 2.73 -9.88
N ASP A 28 1.49 2.62 -11.09
CA ASP A 28 2.21 1.43 -11.52
C ASP A 28 3.72 1.68 -11.71
N ILE A 29 4.43 0.66 -12.16
CA ILE A 29 5.89 0.73 -12.37
C ILE A 29 6.27 1.78 -13.43
N VAL A 30 5.42 2.01 -14.43
CA VAL A 30 5.67 3.03 -15.46
C VAL A 30 5.53 4.42 -14.86
N ASP A 31 4.49 4.64 -14.03
CA ASP A 31 4.30 5.91 -13.31
C ASP A 31 5.48 6.20 -12.39
N ALA A 32 6.10 5.17 -11.83
CA ALA A 32 7.27 5.27 -10.97
C ALA A 32 8.58 5.42 -11.77
N GLU A 33 8.48 5.58 -13.09
CA GLU A 33 9.63 5.69 -13.98
C GLU A 33 10.58 4.50 -13.82
N TYR A 34 10.00 3.31 -13.65
CA TYR A 34 10.69 2.03 -13.44
C TYR A 34 11.57 1.96 -12.18
N SER A 35 11.28 2.83 -11.20
CA SER A 35 11.90 2.77 -9.88
C SER A 35 10.96 2.05 -8.91
N PRO A 36 11.16 0.76 -8.64
CA PRO A 36 10.19 -0.02 -7.85
C PRO A 36 10.24 0.31 -6.36
N LYS A 37 9.14 0.00 -5.65
CA LYS A 37 9.17 0.00 -4.19
C LYS A 37 10.31 -0.91 -3.71
N PRO A 38 11.02 -0.58 -2.64
CA PRO A 38 10.75 0.47 -1.67
C PRO A 38 11.42 1.82 -1.94
N ALA A 39 11.82 2.10 -3.17
CA ALA A 39 12.52 3.35 -3.50
C ALA A 39 11.67 4.58 -3.15
N ALA A 40 12.30 5.58 -2.54
CA ALA A 40 11.64 6.84 -2.18
C ALA A 40 11.03 7.54 -3.39
N LYS A 41 11.70 7.47 -4.54
CA LYS A 41 11.23 8.09 -5.78
C LYS A 41 9.82 7.62 -6.17
N ALA A 42 9.55 6.31 -6.09
CA ALA A 42 8.24 5.75 -6.42
C ALA A 42 7.15 6.33 -5.52
N PHE A 43 7.39 6.34 -4.22
CA PHE A 43 6.45 6.87 -3.25
C PHE A 43 6.19 8.36 -3.46
N ASP A 44 7.25 9.14 -3.64
CA ASP A 44 7.14 10.59 -3.82
C ASP A 44 6.40 10.96 -5.11
N LEU A 45 6.63 10.23 -6.20
CA LEU A 45 5.89 10.41 -7.45
C LEU A 45 4.41 10.08 -7.29
N MET A 46 4.09 9.03 -6.55
CA MET A 46 2.71 8.62 -6.29
C MET A 46 1.96 9.68 -5.48
N ILE A 47 2.57 10.20 -4.43
CA ILE A 47 1.98 11.27 -3.61
C ILE A 47 1.69 12.50 -4.48
N LYS A 48 2.65 12.87 -5.33
CA LYS A 48 2.52 14.03 -6.20
C LYS A 48 1.41 13.86 -7.21
N LYS A 49 1.35 12.70 -7.87
CA LYS A 49 0.36 12.43 -8.91
C LYS A 49 -1.07 12.49 -8.38
N PHE A 50 -1.32 11.91 -7.21
CA PHE A 50 -2.65 11.83 -6.63
C PHE A 50 -2.92 12.91 -5.56
N GLN A 51 -1.99 13.83 -5.37
CA GLN A 51 -2.12 14.91 -4.39
C GLN A 51 -2.44 14.39 -2.99
N ILE A 52 -1.75 13.32 -2.59
CA ILE A 52 -1.94 12.66 -1.30
C ILE A 52 -1.17 13.42 -0.21
N VAL A 53 -1.80 13.59 0.95
CA VAL A 53 -1.14 14.14 2.14
C VAL A 53 -0.67 12.97 3.00
N PRO A 54 0.64 12.70 3.10
CA PRO A 54 1.14 11.51 3.83
C PRO A 54 0.65 11.42 5.28
N THR A 55 0.60 12.53 6.01
CA THR A 55 0.14 12.54 7.40
C THR A 55 -1.34 12.21 7.57
N GLU A 56 -2.11 12.19 6.49
CA GLU A 56 -3.52 11.81 6.47
C GLU A 56 -3.73 10.44 5.78
N THR A 57 -2.64 9.68 5.60
CA THR A 57 -2.65 8.47 4.79
C THR A 57 -2.35 7.23 5.63
N LEU A 58 -3.09 6.17 5.34
CA LEU A 58 -2.85 4.83 5.85
C LEU A 58 -2.22 4.01 4.71
N TYR A 59 -0.97 3.58 4.92
CA TYR A 59 -0.21 2.84 3.91
C TYR A 59 -0.17 1.37 4.29
N ILE A 60 -0.85 0.53 3.50
CA ILE A 60 -1.02 -0.89 3.78
C ILE A 60 -0.23 -1.70 2.75
N GLU A 61 0.59 -2.63 3.21
CA GLU A 61 1.49 -3.44 2.38
C GLU A 61 1.64 -4.85 2.94
N ASP A 62 1.81 -5.83 2.07
CA ASP A 62 2.12 -7.20 2.45
C ASP A 62 3.63 -7.47 2.50
N ILE A 63 4.42 -6.64 1.84
CA ILE A 63 5.88 -6.68 1.91
C ILE A 63 6.34 -5.63 2.93
N ALA A 64 6.72 -6.09 4.12
CA ALA A 64 7.01 -5.21 5.25
C ALA A 64 8.04 -4.12 4.93
N LYS A 65 9.13 -4.46 4.24
CA LYS A 65 10.19 -3.50 3.91
C LYS A 65 9.70 -2.32 3.06
N ASN A 66 8.61 -2.48 2.32
CA ASN A 66 8.06 -1.40 1.49
C ASN A 66 7.39 -0.30 2.31
N LEU A 67 7.15 -0.54 3.61
CA LEU A 67 6.48 0.42 4.48
C LEU A 67 7.40 1.53 5.00
N SER A 68 8.72 1.33 4.99
CA SER A 68 9.66 2.27 5.58
C SER A 68 9.54 3.69 5.04
N ILE A 69 9.40 3.83 3.72
CA ILE A 69 9.29 5.15 3.09
C ILE A 69 7.99 5.86 3.47
N GLY A 70 6.90 5.13 3.61
CA GLY A 70 5.64 5.69 4.08
C GLY A 70 5.76 6.29 5.46
N LYS A 71 6.40 5.57 6.38
CA LYS A 71 6.66 6.05 7.73
C LYS A 71 7.54 7.29 7.73
N GLU A 72 8.61 7.28 6.96
CA GLU A 72 9.53 8.41 6.84
C GLU A 72 8.82 9.68 6.35
N ARG A 73 7.83 9.53 5.48
CA ARG A 73 7.03 10.65 4.95
C ARG A 73 5.83 11.02 5.81
N GLY A 74 5.61 10.34 6.93
CA GLY A 74 4.58 10.68 7.90
C GLY A 74 3.28 9.89 7.81
N ALA A 75 3.20 8.88 6.93
CA ALA A 75 2.03 8.01 6.84
C ALA A 75 2.00 7.03 8.01
N LYS A 76 0.79 6.58 8.35
CA LYS A 76 0.63 5.44 9.25
C LYS A 76 0.81 4.17 8.44
N THR A 77 1.57 3.22 8.96
CA THR A 77 1.95 2.01 8.23
C THR A 77 1.29 0.77 8.82
N VAL A 78 0.78 -0.07 7.93
CA VAL A 78 0.10 -1.32 8.30
C VAL A 78 0.69 -2.47 7.49
N TRP A 79 1.22 -3.46 8.18
CA TRP A 79 1.69 -4.68 7.53
C TRP A 79 0.59 -5.74 7.54
N LEU A 80 0.22 -6.20 6.34
CA LEU A 80 -0.67 -7.34 6.18
C LEU A 80 0.18 -8.61 6.32
N ILE A 81 0.03 -9.29 7.45
CA ILE A 81 0.86 -10.43 7.86
C ILE A 81 0.79 -11.56 6.84
N ASN A 82 1.96 -12.06 6.44
CA ASN A 82 2.08 -13.26 5.63
C ASN A 82 3.38 -13.99 6.01
N ASP A 83 3.46 -15.29 5.68
CA ASP A 83 4.60 -16.13 6.05
C ASP A 83 5.67 -16.23 4.97
N GLU A 84 5.46 -15.56 3.83
CA GLU A 84 6.46 -15.55 2.76
C GLU A 84 7.71 -14.82 3.21
N TYR A 85 8.88 -15.41 2.94
CA TYR A 85 10.15 -14.80 3.35
C TYR A 85 10.30 -13.36 2.88
N TRP A 86 9.96 -13.10 1.62
CA TRP A 86 10.05 -11.75 1.04
C TRP A 86 9.05 -10.78 1.66
N GLY A 87 7.91 -11.27 2.14
CA GLY A 87 6.88 -10.43 2.75
C GLY A 87 7.20 -10.05 4.19
N LYS A 88 7.69 -11.01 4.98
CA LYS A 88 7.94 -10.75 6.41
C LYS A 88 9.33 -10.25 6.76
N LYS A 89 10.23 -10.15 5.77
CA LYS A 89 11.53 -9.56 5.99
C LYS A 89 11.38 -8.13 6.52
N GLU A 90 12.05 -7.80 7.61
CA GLU A 90 11.98 -6.52 8.32
C GLU A 90 10.61 -6.22 8.96
N SER A 91 9.77 -7.24 9.19
CA SER A 91 8.44 -7.06 9.80
C SER A 91 8.47 -6.65 11.28
N GLU A 92 9.62 -6.75 11.94
CA GLU A 92 9.79 -6.35 13.33
C GLU A 92 10.36 -4.95 13.50
N GLN A 93 10.49 -4.19 12.40
CA GLN A 93 11.07 -2.84 12.44
C GLN A 93 10.09 -1.80 13.02
N GLU A 94 10.67 -0.74 13.59
CA GLU A 94 9.90 0.32 14.24
C GLU A 94 9.04 1.15 13.28
N TYR A 95 9.32 1.09 11.96
CA TYR A 95 8.54 1.82 10.98
C TYR A 95 7.17 1.19 10.68
N ILE A 96 6.84 0.06 11.34
CA ILE A 96 5.53 -0.59 11.21
C ILE A 96 4.66 -0.19 12.40
N ASP A 97 3.58 0.56 12.15
CA ASP A 97 2.68 1.00 13.21
C ASP A 97 1.70 -0.09 13.63
N TYR A 98 1.17 -0.86 12.67
CA TYR A 98 0.16 -1.90 12.94
C TYR A 98 0.44 -3.15 12.12
N LYS A 99 0.07 -4.31 12.69
CA LYS A 99 0.13 -5.61 12.01
C LYS A 99 -1.28 -6.19 11.98
N ILE A 100 -1.76 -6.59 10.79
CA ILE A 100 -3.10 -7.15 10.62
C ILE A 100 -3.04 -8.48 9.88
N GLU A 101 -3.99 -9.35 10.15
CA GLU A 101 -4.08 -10.67 9.49
C GLU A 101 -5.13 -10.69 8.38
N ASN A 102 -6.15 -9.84 8.48
CA ASN A 102 -7.28 -9.81 7.55
C ASN A 102 -7.59 -8.38 7.14
N LEU A 103 -7.29 -8.06 5.88
CA LEU A 103 -7.49 -6.71 5.34
C LEU A 103 -8.99 -6.32 5.32
N SER A 104 -9.86 -7.22 4.91
CA SER A 104 -11.30 -6.93 4.82
C SER A 104 -11.88 -6.59 6.19
N LEU A 105 -11.50 -7.35 7.21
CA LEU A 105 -11.97 -7.12 8.58
C LEU A 105 -11.44 -5.78 9.12
N PHE A 106 -10.16 -5.49 8.87
CA PHE A 106 -9.53 -4.24 9.29
C PHE A 106 -10.23 -3.02 8.67
N LEU A 107 -10.49 -3.05 7.36
CA LEU A 107 -11.17 -1.96 6.66
C LEU A 107 -12.61 -1.78 7.15
N LYS A 108 -13.29 -2.89 7.48
CA LYS A 108 -14.64 -2.86 8.04
C LYS A 108 -14.65 -2.18 9.42
N GLU A 109 -13.69 -2.50 10.27
CA GLU A 109 -13.55 -1.90 11.59
C GLU A 109 -13.29 -0.39 11.51
N ILE A 110 -12.41 0.04 10.60
CA ILE A 110 -12.14 1.46 10.35
C ILE A 110 -13.41 2.19 9.91
N ARG A 111 -14.19 1.58 9.01
CA ARG A 111 -15.45 2.14 8.53
C ARG A 111 -16.45 2.35 9.66
N LEU A 112 -16.55 1.39 10.59
CA LEU A 112 -17.42 1.48 11.75
C LEU A 112 -17.01 2.62 12.68
N LEU A 113 -15.71 2.77 12.93
CA LEU A 113 -15.17 3.86 13.74
C LEU A 113 -15.45 5.23 13.12
N LYS A 114 -15.31 5.34 11.80
CA LYS A 114 -15.55 6.58 11.06
C LYS A 114 -17.01 7.01 11.13
N ASN A 115 -17.94 6.06 11.20
CA ASN A 115 -19.39 6.29 11.22
C ASN A 115 -19.98 6.38 12.63
N SER A 116 -19.15 6.25 13.66
CA SER A 116 -19.60 6.30 15.06
C SER A 116 -19.54 7.73 15.69
#